data_2785fe6e74b4efbfb4983d808e3acfa1
#
_entry.id   2785fe6e74b4efbfb4983d808e3acfa1
#
_cell.length_a   1.000
_cell.length_b   1.000
_cell.length_c   1.000
_cell.angle_alpha   90.00
_cell.angle_beta   90.00
_cell.angle_gamma   90.00
#
_symmetry.space_group_name_H-M   'P 1'
#
loop_
_entity.id
_entity.type
_entity.pdbx_description
1 polymer ?
#
loop_
_entity_poly.entity_id
_entity_poly.type
_entity_poly.pdbx_seq_one_letter_code
_entity_poly.pdbx_strand_id
1 'polypeptide(L)'
;MLRSTLISAAALALASPALAGTFIFETAAPVAEKRVIAESVVWTCEGTTCVGDLDRKKVSLRICKKIAKEVGEITALRNDSSELDASDLEACKASAKS
;
A
#
# COMPACT_ATOMS: atom_id res chain seq x y z
N MET A 1 -38.38 3.91 -4.12
CA MET A 1 -37.88 4.00 -4.12
C MET A 1 -36.94 4.37 -3.67
N LEU A 2 -36.69 4.31 -3.70
CA LEU A 2 -35.84 4.60 -3.43
C LEU A 2 -34.81 4.66 -2.98
N ARG A 3 -34.63 4.77 -2.84
CA ARG A 3 -33.76 4.81 -2.54
C ARG A 3 -32.77 4.91 -2.35
N SER A 4 -32.53 5.05 -2.50
CA SER A 4 -31.72 5.13 -2.42
C SER A 4 -30.84 5.41 -2.28
N THR A 5 -30.80 5.75 -2.37
CA THR A 5 -30.01 6.09 -2.39
C THR A 5 -29.09 6.35 -1.82
N LEU A 6 -29.12 6.48 -1.68
CA LEU A 6 -28.32 6.75 -1.25
C LEU A 6 -27.28 6.64 -0.93
N ILE A 7 -27.12 6.61 -0.81
CA ILE A 7 -26.23 6.57 -0.51
C ILE A 7 -25.25 6.59 -0.65
N SER A 8 -25.13 6.65 -0.89
CA SER A 8 -24.17 6.74 -1.07
C SER A 8 -23.39 7.30 -0.78
N ALA A 9 -23.58 7.69 -0.87
CA ALA A 9 -22.84 8.39 -0.72
C ALA A 9 -22.09 8.45 0.05
N ALA A 10 -22.19 8.26 0.33
CA ALA A 10 -21.45 8.43 1.04
C ALA A 10 -20.49 8.18 0.98
N ALA A 11 -20.35 7.93 0.68
CA ALA A 11 -19.41 7.86 0.70
C ALA A 11 -18.59 8.30 0.44
N LEU A 12 -18.63 8.59 0.26
CA LEU A 12 -17.78 9.09 0.04
C LEU A 12 -17.06 9.60 0.54
N ALA A 13 -17.36 9.80 0.62
CA ALA A 13 -16.78 10.47 1.02
C ALA A 13 -15.95 10.35 1.54
N LEU A 14 -15.70 10.05 1.64
CA LEU A 14 -14.85 10.05 2.10
C LEU A 14 -13.98 10.16 1.76
N ALA A 15 -13.97 10.20 1.34
CA ALA A 15 -13.16 10.37 0.97
C ALA A 15 -12.37 10.91 1.33
N SER A 16 -12.14 10.90 1.36
CA SER A 16 -11.41 11.41 1.73
C SER A 16 -10.54 11.96 1.56
N PRO A 17 -10.37 12.38 1.68
CA PRO A 17 -9.41 13.19 1.63
C PRO A 17 -8.25 12.55 1.22
N ALA A 18 -8.04 12.49 0.18
CA ALA A 18 -6.95 11.98 -0.25
C ALA A 18 -5.83 12.66 0.23
N LEU A 19 -5.13 12.10 1.01
CA LEU A 19 -4.01 12.70 1.46
C LEU A 19 -2.91 12.33 0.58
N ALA A 20 -2.09 13.26 0.30
CA ALA A 20 -0.92 13.04 -0.44
C ALA A 20 -0.01 12.16 0.28
N GLY A 21 0.09 11.23 0.63
CA GLY A 21 0.97 10.41 1.41
C GLY A 21 0.51 8.99 1.55
N THR A 22 -0.69 8.70 1.08
CA THR A 22 -1.22 7.35 1.21
C THR A 22 -0.56 6.43 0.23
N PHE A 23 0.08 5.38 0.74
CA PHE A 23 0.72 4.36 -0.07
C PHE A 23 0.00 3.05 0.16
N ILE A 24 -0.04 2.22 -0.88
CA ILE A 24 -0.62 0.90 -0.80
C ILE A 24 0.37 -0.09 -1.39
N PHE A 25 0.62 -1.18 -0.67
CA PHE A 25 1.40 -2.25 -1.29
C PHE A 25 0.64 -3.56 -1.16
N GLU A 26 0.97 -4.47 -2.06
CA GLU A 26 0.40 -5.81 -2.04
C GLU A 26 1.53 -6.81 -1.97
N THR A 27 1.26 -7.94 -1.32
CA THR A 27 2.27 -8.96 -1.10
C THR A 27 1.87 -10.24 -1.82
N ALA A 28 2.83 -11.10 -2.10
CA ALA A 28 2.56 -12.36 -2.76
C ALA A 28 1.82 -13.33 -1.85
N ALA A 29 2.05 -13.23 -0.54
CA ALA A 29 1.39 -14.09 0.43
C ALA A 29 0.75 -13.22 1.49
N PRO A 30 -0.31 -13.69 2.15
CA PRO A 30 -0.97 -12.87 3.18
C PRO A 30 0.01 -12.49 4.29
N VAL A 31 -0.12 -11.25 4.76
CA VAL A 31 0.69 -10.77 5.86
C VAL A 31 0.04 -11.25 7.16
N ALA A 32 0.81 -11.93 7.99
CA ALA A 32 0.26 -12.53 9.20
C ALA A 32 -0.22 -11.50 10.20
N GLU A 33 0.43 -10.36 10.26
CA GLU A 33 0.08 -9.35 11.25
C GLU A 33 -0.75 -8.26 10.61
N LYS A 34 -1.74 -7.78 11.34
CA LYS A 34 -2.59 -6.72 10.83
C LYS A 34 -1.87 -5.38 10.79
N ARG A 35 -0.81 -5.23 11.55
CA ARG A 35 -0.03 -4.00 11.55
C ARG A 35 1.43 -4.33 11.41
N VAL A 36 2.08 -3.61 10.53
CA VAL A 36 3.49 -3.81 10.26
C VAL A 36 4.15 -2.44 10.31
N ILE A 37 5.36 -2.37 10.85
CA ILE A 37 6.11 -1.14 10.85
C ILE A 37 7.24 -1.26 9.84
N ALA A 38 7.25 -0.39 8.86
CA ALA A 38 8.29 -0.35 7.85
C ALA A 38 8.45 1.09 7.40
N GLU A 39 9.66 1.53 7.13
CA GLU A 39 9.95 2.90 6.76
C GLU A 39 9.43 3.88 7.80
N SER A 40 9.49 3.50 9.07
CA SER A 40 9.01 4.33 10.18
C SER A 40 7.53 4.65 10.10
N VAL A 41 6.78 3.81 9.42
CA VAL A 41 5.34 4.00 9.21
C VAL A 41 4.63 2.74 9.65
N VAL A 42 3.45 2.92 10.24
CA VAL A 42 2.61 1.79 10.60
C VAL A 42 1.69 1.51 9.41
N TRP A 43 1.76 0.31 8.90
CA TRP A 43 0.92 -0.14 7.80
C TRP A 43 -0.17 -1.03 8.35
N THR A 44 -1.39 -0.82 7.88
CA THR A 44 -2.50 -1.68 8.25
C THR A 44 -2.74 -2.66 7.13
N CYS A 45 -2.70 -3.93 7.46
CA CYS A 45 -2.76 -4.99 6.45
C CYS A 45 -4.00 -5.84 6.59
N GLU A 46 -4.58 -6.20 5.45
CA GLU A 46 -5.67 -7.15 5.39
C GLU A 46 -5.36 -8.11 4.27
N GLY A 47 -5.09 -9.35 4.60
CA GLY A 47 -4.71 -10.34 3.59
C GLY A 47 -3.41 -9.95 2.94
N THR A 48 -3.44 -9.66 1.66
CA THR A 48 -2.25 -9.30 0.90
C THR A 48 -2.14 -7.81 0.64
N THR A 49 -3.03 -6.99 1.19
CA THR A 49 -3.03 -5.55 0.92
C THR A 49 -2.72 -4.78 2.18
N CYS A 50 -1.78 -3.86 2.10
CA CYS A 50 -1.40 -3.02 3.23
C CYS A 50 -1.46 -1.56 2.82
N VAL A 51 -1.92 -0.72 3.75
CA VAL A 51 -2.09 0.72 3.52
C VAL A 51 -1.40 1.49 4.63
N GLY A 52 -0.71 2.55 4.26
CA GLY A 52 -0.07 3.41 5.24
C GLY A 52 0.20 4.79 4.66
N ASP A 53 0.54 5.73 5.52
CA ASP A 53 0.86 7.08 5.09
C ASP A 53 2.35 7.29 5.17
N LEU A 54 2.95 7.55 4.04
CA LEU A 54 4.39 7.75 3.96
C LEU A 54 4.64 9.13 3.38
N ASP A 55 5.51 9.89 4.03
CA ASP A 55 5.77 11.25 3.63
C ASP A 55 6.74 11.29 2.45
N ARG A 56 6.25 10.87 1.31
CA ARG A 56 7.01 10.84 0.06
C ARG A 56 6.06 11.14 -1.07
N LYS A 57 6.57 11.71 -2.15
CA LYS A 57 5.73 12.05 -3.29
C LYS A 57 5.58 10.90 -4.26
N LYS A 58 6.57 10.05 -4.37
CA LYS A 58 6.56 8.98 -5.35
C LYS A 58 6.99 7.68 -4.73
N VAL A 59 6.48 6.59 -5.31
CA VAL A 59 6.99 5.28 -4.94
C VAL A 59 8.41 5.16 -5.51
N SER A 60 9.22 4.32 -4.90
CA SER A 60 10.58 4.11 -5.38
C SER A 60 11.02 2.70 -5.03
N LEU A 61 12.01 2.23 -5.77
CA LEU A 61 12.57 0.92 -5.49
C LEU A 61 13.13 0.84 -4.08
N ARG A 62 13.73 1.92 -3.61
CA ARG A 62 14.30 1.94 -2.27
C ARG A 62 13.23 1.69 -1.20
N ILE A 63 12.09 2.36 -1.36
CA ILE A 63 10.98 2.17 -0.43
C ILE A 63 10.51 0.73 -0.47
N CYS A 64 10.35 0.18 -1.68
CA CYS A 64 9.91 -1.20 -1.84
C CYS A 64 10.87 -2.16 -1.15
N LYS A 65 12.16 -1.98 -1.34
CA LYS A 65 13.14 -2.87 -0.73
C LYS A 65 13.06 -2.86 0.78
N LYS A 66 12.87 -1.69 1.36
CA LYS A 66 12.77 -1.59 2.81
C LYS A 66 11.52 -2.25 3.36
N ILE A 67 10.41 -2.10 2.66
CA ILE A 67 9.17 -2.75 3.06
C ILE A 67 9.31 -4.26 2.90
N ALA A 68 9.90 -4.71 1.79
CA ALA A 68 10.03 -6.13 1.50
C ALA A 68 10.88 -6.86 2.53
N LYS A 69 11.83 -6.17 3.14
CA LYS A 69 12.62 -6.79 4.21
C LYS A 69 11.78 -7.14 5.42
N GLU A 70 10.66 -6.44 5.60
CA GLU A 70 9.80 -6.70 6.74
C GLU A 70 8.69 -7.67 6.43
N VAL A 71 8.13 -7.62 5.22
CA VAL A 71 6.91 -8.36 4.93
C VAL A 71 7.06 -9.47 3.90
N GLY A 72 8.15 -9.48 3.15
CA GLY A 72 8.32 -10.48 2.09
C GLY A 72 8.09 -9.89 0.72
N GLU A 73 7.84 -10.75 -0.25
CA GLU A 73 7.75 -10.33 -1.65
C GLU A 73 6.61 -9.35 -1.87
N ILE A 74 6.91 -8.24 -2.53
CA ILE A 74 5.95 -7.20 -2.87
C ILE A 74 5.56 -7.38 -4.33
N THR A 75 4.26 -7.43 -4.60
CA THR A 75 3.77 -7.59 -5.97
C THR A 75 3.24 -6.28 -6.54
N ALA A 76 3.02 -5.29 -5.71
CA ALA A 76 2.60 -3.97 -6.17
C ALA A 76 2.92 -2.94 -5.10
N LEU A 77 3.29 -1.75 -5.52
CA LEU A 77 3.50 -0.63 -4.62
C LEU A 77 3.09 0.62 -5.37
N ARG A 78 2.16 1.37 -4.80
CA ARG A 78 1.62 2.55 -5.48
C ARG A 78 1.15 3.59 -4.49
N ASN A 79 1.01 4.79 -4.99
CA ASN A 79 0.32 5.86 -4.27
C ASN A 79 -0.57 6.59 -5.26
N ASP A 80 -1.10 7.76 -4.89
CA ASP A 80 -2.03 8.48 -5.75
C ASP A 80 -1.41 8.94 -7.05
N SER A 81 -0.11 9.15 -7.09
CA SER A 81 0.50 9.77 -8.25
C SER A 81 1.47 8.86 -9.00
N SER A 82 1.81 7.71 -8.46
CA SER A 82 2.81 6.87 -9.12
C SER A 82 2.65 5.41 -8.72
N GLU A 83 3.28 4.55 -9.50
CA GLU A 83 3.21 3.12 -9.29
C GLU A 83 4.56 2.53 -9.67
N LEU A 84 5.03 1.58 -8.89
CA LEU A 84 6.32 0.96 -9.16
C LEU A 84 6.18 0.04 -10.37
N ASP A 85 7.11 0.13 -11.32
CA ASP A 85 6.99 -0.65 -12.54
C ASP A 85 7.50 -2.07 -12.34
N ALA A 86 7.27 -2.91 -13.35
CA ALA A 86 7.60 -4.32 -13.26
C ALA A 86 9.09 -4.57 -13.03
N SER A 87 9.91 -3.76 -13.66
CA SER A 87 11.35 -3.91 -13.53
C SER A 87 11.81 -3.65 -12.10
N ASP A 88 11.26 -2.61 -11.48
CA ASP A 88 11.59 -2.29 -10.10
C ASP A 88 11.00 -3.31 -9.14
N LEU A 89 9.83 -3.85 -9.45
CA LEU A 89 9.26 -4.89 -8.61
C LEU A 89 10.13 -6.15 -8.61
N GLU A 90 10.71 -6.49 -9.75
CA GLU A 90 11.63 -7.61 -9.81
C GLU A 90 12.88 -7.37 -8.96
N ALA A 91 13.41 -6.17 -9.05
CA ALA A 91 14.57 -5.83 -8.23
C ALA A 91 14.23 -5.83 -6.75
N CYS A 92 13.03 -5.39 -6.42
CA CYS A 92 12.56 -5.37 -5.05
C CYS A 92 12.43 -6.80 -4.49
N LYS A 93 12.00 -7.72 -5.33
CA LYS A 93 11.85 -9.11 -4.92
C LYS A 93 13.16 -9.69 -4.38
N ALA A 94 14.27 -9.27 -4.92
CA ALA A 94 15.56 -9.76 -4.48
C ALA A 94 15.88 -9.37 -3.03
N SER A 95 15.24 -8.36 -2.50
CA SER A 95 15.43 -7.90 -1.13
C SER A 95 14.38 -8.45 -0.18
N ALA A 96 13.46 -9.26 -0.67
CA ALA A 96 12.35 -9.71 0.14
C ALA A 96 12.82 -10.65 1.24
N LYS A 97 12.12 -10.57 2.36
CA LYS A 97 12.33 -11.48 3.45
C LYS A 97 11.97 -12.88 2.98
N SER A 98 12.77 -13.84 3.26
CA SER A 98 12.53 -15.21 2.83
C SER A 98 11.92 -16.07 3.94
#